data_a6835183d3a7fd472db47f61a747abed
#
_entry.id   a6835183d3a7fd472db47f61a747abed
#
_cell.length_a   1.000
_cell.length_b   1.000
_cell.length_c   1.000
_cell.angle_alpha   90.00
_cell.angle_beta   90.00
_cell.angle_gamma   90.00
#
_symmetry.space_group_name_H-M   'P 1'
#
loop_
_entity.id
_entity.type
_entity.pdbx_description
1 polymer ?
#
loop_
_entity_poly.entity_id
_entity_poly.type
_entity_poly.pdbx_seq_one_letter_code
_entity_poly.pdbx_strand_id
1 'polypeptide(L)'
;MKYIQSIFITLTLLIFKCTCSADEKPTLGDADFPAPSPSKRHDKKVIQVKNGKYDLLLIGDSITHSIGELEGKYEVFKSIWDKYYKPINAINLGYNGYRTEQILWNLSNGELEFKQAPKVAMVLIGTNNSDDRNFKKTHYPEEIYRGTKAIVNLIKKTYPEIKILVLRIFPRGGDDEKGISPPVFKSSEKCINICHEA
;
A
#
# COMPACT_ATOMS: atom_id res chain seq x y z
N MET A 1 18.60 -0.95 -73.55
CA MET A 1 19.39 -0.42 -72.40
C MET A 1 18.39 0.14 -71.34
N LYS A 2 18.15 -0.58 -70.28
CA LYS A 2 17.31 -0.10 -69.16
C LYS A 2 18.10 -0.28 -67.88
N TYR A 3 18.43 0.83 -67.23
CA TYR A 3 19.12 0.84 -65.92
C TYR A 3 18.13 0.49 -64.88
N ILE A 4 18.43 -0.59 -64.09
CA ILE A 4 17.73 -0.92 -62.85
C ILE A 4 18.56 -0.34 -61.71
N GLN A 5 18.05 0.71 -61.06
CA GLN A 5 18.63 1.23 -59.84
C GLN A 5 18.12 0.39 -58.66
N SER A 6 19.03 -0.33 -58.03
CA SER A 6 18.79 -1.02 -56.75
C SER A 6 18.82 -0.01 -55.62
N ILE A 7 17.69 0.21 -54.99
CA ILE A 7 17.59 0.99 -53.75
C ILE A 7 17.89 0.06 -52.59
N PHE A 8 19.05 0.19 -51.94
CA PHE A 8 19.35 -0.41 -50.66
C PHE A 8 18.69 0.38 -49.54
N ILE A 9 17.63 -0.15 -48.95
CA ILE A 9 17.04 0.39 -47.74
C ILE A 9 17.81 -0.19 -46.56
N THR A 10 18.68 0.62 -45.97
CA THR A 10 19.39 0.26 -44.73
C THR A 10 18.44 0.48 -43.57
N LEU A 11 17.85 -0.60 -43.04
CA LEU A 11 17.01 -0.58 -41.86
C LEU A 11 17.91 -0.50 -40.62
N THR A 12 18.09 0.71 -40.09
CA THR A 12 18.82 0.93 -38.84
C THR A 12 17.92 0.54 -37.67
N LEU A 13 18.15 -0.63 -37.12
CA LEU A 13 17.50 -1.08 -35.87
C LEU A 13 18.04 -0.25 -34.71
N LEU A 14 17.30 0.77 -34.27
CA LEU A 14 17.56 1.44 -33.00
C LEU A 14 17.18 0.48 -31.86
N ILE A 15 18.17 -0.22 -31.33
CA ILE A 15 18.00 -0.97 -30.07
C ILE A 15 17.99 0.04 -28.93
N PHE A 16 16.80 0.41 -28.46
CA PHE A 16 16.63 1.11 -27.18
C PHE A 16 17.06 0.15 -26.07
N LYS A 17 18.31 0.25 -25.64
CA LYS A 17 18.73 -0.36 -24.35
C LYS A 17 18.05 0.41 -23.26
N CYS A 18 16.94 -0.11 -22.74
CA CYS A 18 16.36 0.31 -21.47
C CYS A 18 17.35 -0.13 -20.38
N THR A 19 18.30 0.75 -20.04
CA THR A 19 19.15 0.57 -18.86
C THR A 19 18.32 0.89 -17.64
N CYS A 20 17.61 -0.12 -17.12
CA CYS A 20 17.01 -0.02 -15.81
C CYS A 20 18.17 0.01 -14.79
N SER A 21 18.53 1.20 -14.33
CA SER A 21 19.50 1.36 -13.24
C SER A 21 18.88 0.76 -11.98
N ALA A 22 19.48 -0.31 -11.44
CA ALA A 22 18.97 -1.05 -10.28
C ALA A 22 19.02 -0.27 -8.95
N ASP A 23 19.62 0.92 -8.95
CA ASP A 23 19.89 1.72 -7.74
C ASP A 23 19.01 2.97 -7.59
N GLU A 24 18.07 3.19 -8.50
CA GLU A 24 17.23 4.37 -8.41
C GLU A 24 16.02 4.12 -7.51
N LYS A 25 16.04 4.75 -6.29
CA LYS A 25 14.89 4.71 -5.38
C LYS A 25 13.64 5.22 -6.09
N PRO A 26 12.48 4.55 -5.96
CA PRO A 26 11.26 4.97 -6.64
C PRO A 26 10.86 6.38 -6.20
N THR A 27 10.52 7.22 -7.16
CA THR A 27 9.90 8.51 -6.92
C THR A 27 8.39 8.28 -6.93
N LEU A 28 7.77 8.33 -5.75
CA LEU A 28 6.32 8.20 -5.60
C LEU A 28 5.66 9.57 -5.59
N GLY A 29 4.39 9.62 -5.95
CA GLY A 29 3.58 10.83 -5.98
C GLY A 29 3.25 11.37 -4.58
N ASP A 30 2.23 12.24 -4.53
CA ASP A 30 1.72 12.78 -3.27
C ASP A 30 1.02 11.70 -2.45
N ALA A 31 1.10 11.79 -1.12
CA ALA A 31 0.62 10.76 -0.19
C ALA A 31 -0.89 10.47 -0.30
N ASP A 32 -1.66 11.44 -0.76
CA ASP A 32 -3.11 11.40 -0.92
C ASP A 32 -3.58 11.16 -2.38
N PHE A 33 -2.64 10.86 -3.29
CA PHE A 33 -2.92 10.52 -4.68
C PHE A 33 -2.58 9.07 -4.98
N PRO A 34 -3.48 8.31 -5.65
CA PRO A 34 -3.20 6.91 -5.99
C PRO A 34 -1.96 6.76 -6.87
N ALA A 35 -0.98 5.97 -6.44
CA ALA A 35 0.21 5.64 -7.22
C ALA A 35 0.14 4.20 -7.74
N PRO A 36 0.18 3.94 -9.06
CA PRO A 36 0.07 2.60 -9.63
C PRO A 36 1.05 1.61 -8.99
N SER A 37 0.51 0.51 -8.49
CA SER A 37 1.27 -0.50 -7.74
C SER A 37 0.80 -1.93 -8.05
N PRO A 38 0.78 -2.33 -9.34
CA PRO A 38 0.36 -3.66 -9.74
C PRO A 38 1.28 -4.72 -9.16
N SER A 39 0.71 -5.80 -8.63
CA SER A 39 1.48 -6.91 -8.07
C SER A 39 0.67 -8.22 -8.09
N LYS A 40 1.37 -9.34 -8.12
CA LYS A 40 0.73 -10.67 -8.01
C LYS A 40 -0.10 -10.83 -6.72
N ARG A 41 0.30 -10.14 -5.64
CA ARG A 41 -0.48 -10.14 -4.39
C ARG A 41 -1.78 -9.36 -4.58
N HIS A 42 -1.72 -8.19 -5.20
CA HIS A 42 -2.91 -7.40 -5.52
C HIS A 42 -3.91 -8.20 -6.34
N ASP A 43 -3.48 -8.85 -7.43
CA ASP A 43 -4.33 -9.67 -8.28
C ASP A 43 -5.04 -10.78 -7.49
N LYS A 44 -4.28 -11.49 -6.62
CA LYS A 44 -4.84 -12.51 -5.71
C LYS A 44 -5.86 -11.92 -4.74
N LYS A 45 -5.59 -10.72 -4.18
CA LYS A 45 -6.50 -10.06 -3.24
C LYS A 45 -7.79 -9.60 -3.91
N VAL A 46 -7.72 -9.06 -5.11
CA VAL A 46 -8.91 -8.73 -5.92
C VAL A 46 -9.79 -9.97 -6.15
N ILE A 47 -9.19 -11.11 -6.50
CA ILE A 47 -9.92 -12.37 -6.67
C ILE A 47 -10.56 -12.81 -5.33
N GLN A 48 -9.83 -12.73 -4.22
CA GLN A 48 -10.33 -13.08 -2.89
C GLN A 48 -11.50 -12.18 -2.47
N VAL A 49 -11.37 -10.86 -2.66
CA VAL A 49 -12.41 -9.86 -2.37
C VAL A 49 -13.69 -10.17 -3.13
N LYS A 50 -13.59 -10.43 -4.45
CA LYS A 50 -14.74 -10.70 -5.31
C LYS A 50 -15.45 -12.03 -5.00
N ASN A 51 -14.75 -13.00 -4.44
CA ASN A 51 -15.29 -14.34 -4.25
C ASN A 51 -15.59 -14.68 -2.78
N GLY A 52 -14.99 -13.98 -1.83
CA GLY A 52 -15.14 -14.23 -0.41
C GLY A 52 -16.23 -13.40 0.26
N LYS A 53 -16.48 -13.73 1.53
CA LYS A 53 -17.30 -12.94 2.45
C LYS A 53 -16.42 -12.54 3.62
N TYR A 54 -16.28 -11.25 3.85
CA TYR A 54 -15.40 -10.73 4.88
C TYR A 54 -16.12 -9.69 5.72
N ASP A 55 -15.94 -9.78 7.02
CA ASP A 55 -16.53 -8.85 7.98
C ASP A 55 -15.49 -7.81 8.46
N LEU A 56 -14.19 -8.16 8.47
CA LEU A 56 -13.10 -7.29 8.89
C LEU A 56 -12.06 -7.14 7.78
N LEU A 57 -11.75 -5.89 7.44
CA LEU A 57 -10.64 -5.54 6.56
C LEU A 57 -9.43 -5.12 7.40
N LEU A 58 -8.26 -5.71 7.16
CA LEU A 58 -6.98 -5.27 7.69
C LEU A 58 -6.21 -4.59 6.57
N ILE A 59 -6.09 -3.27 6.60
CA ILE A 59 -5.48 -2.44 5.56
C ILE A 59 -4.20 -1.84 6.10
N GLY A 60 -3.08 -1.98 5.37
CA GLY A 60 -1.83 -1.41 5.85
C GLY A 60 -0.57 -1.87 5.11
N ASP A 61 0.56 -1.68 5.75
CA ASP A 61 1.88 -2.00 5.24
C ASP A 61 2.39 -3.40 5.66
N SER A 62 3.72 -3.53 5.84
CA SER A 62 4.37 -4.78 6.24
C SER A 62 3.92 -5.32 7.60
N ILE A 63 3.55 -4.44 8.52
CA ILE A 63 3.08 -4.82 9.86
C ILE A 63 1.76 -5.58 9.72
N THR A 64 0.84 -5.04 8.93
CA THR A 64 -0.43 -5.68 8.62
C THR A 64 -0.22 -6.93 7.77
N HIS A 65 0.63 -6.85 6.73
CA HIS A 65 0.93 -7.97 5.84
C HIS A 65 1.38 -9.20 6.62
N SER A 66 2.31 -9.03 7.56
CA SER A 66 2.92 -10.14 8.30
C SER A 66 1.93 -10.95 9.15
N ILE A 67 0.89 -10.33 9.68
CA ILE A 67 -0.12 -11.02 10.50
C ILE A 67 -0.93 -12.04 9.68
N GLY A 68 -1.18 -11.74 8.41
CA GLY A 68 -2.00 -12.58 7.52
C GLY A 68 -1.22 -13.33 6.45
N GLU A 69 0.10 -13.26 6.47
CA GLU A 69 0.97 -14.11 5.66
C GLU A 69 1.22 -15.40 6.44
N LEU A 70 0.71 -16.52 5.90
CA LEU A 70 0.72 -17.80 6.62
C LEU A 70 1.84 -18.74 6.17
N GLU A 71 2.80 -18.22 5.40
CA GLU A 71 3.90 -18.98 4.80
C GLU A 71 5.27 -18.37 5.16
N GLY A 72 6.29 -19.18 5.10
CA GLY A 72 7.68 -18.77 5.33
C GLY A 72 7.91 -18.21 6.73
N LYS A 73 8.69 -17.15 6.82
CA LYS A 73 9.08 -16.53 8.11
C LYS A 73 7.88 -15.98 8.92
N TYR A 74 6.73 -15.83 8.32
CA TYR A 74 5.52 -15.29 8.96
C TYR A 74 4.58 -16.41 9.47
N GLU A 75 4.92 -17.67 9.25
CA GLU A 75 4.14 -18.82 9.74
C GLU A 75 3.95 -18.79 11.27
N VAL A 76 4.86 -18.17 11.99
CA VAL A 76 4.75 -17.96 13.45
C VAL A 76 3.47 -17.22 13.85
N PHE A 77 2.90 -16.40 12.97
CA PHE A 77 1.64 -15.68 13.23
C PHE A 77 0.38 -16.47 12.89
N LYS A 78 0.53 -17.68 12.31
CA LYS A 78 -0.61 -18.51 11.90
C LYS A 78 -1.55 -18.83 13.07
N SER A 79 -1.02 -19.16 14.23
CA SER A 79 -1.83 -19.45 15.40
C SER A 79 -2.65 -18.24 15.87
N ILE A 80 -2.08 -17.04 15.77
CA ILE A 80 -2.77 -15.78 16.09
C ILE A 80 -3.86 -15.51 15.05
N TRP A 81 -3.55 -15.69 13.77
CA TRP A 81 -4.53 -15.54 12.69
C TRP A 81 -5.70 -16.50 12.87
N ASP A 82 -5.44 -17.80 13.06
CA ASP A 82 -6.47 -18.83 13.20
C ASP A 82 -7.35 -18.59 14.44
N LYS A 83 -6.77 -18.06 15.54
CA LYS A 83 -7.48 -17.82 16.78
C LYS A 83 -8.34 -16.54 16.77
N TYR A 84 -7.83 -15.45 16.20
CA TYR A 84 -8.45 -14.13 16.39
C TYR A 84 -9.06 -13.53 15.12
N TYR A 85 -8.51 -13.80 13.95
CA TYR A 85 -8.92 -13.14 12.70
C TYR A 85 -9.79 -14.03 11.81
N LYS A 86 -9.44 -15.30 11.70
CA LYS A 86 -10.21 -16.26 10.90
C LYS A 86 -11.66 -16.43 11.37
N PRO A 87 -11.97 -16.54 12.67
CA PRO A 87 -13.35 -16.69 13.14
C PRO A 87 -14.25 -15.49 12.85
N ILE A 88 -13.68 -14.32 12.64
CA ILE A 88 -14.42 -13.09 12.32
C ILE A 88 -14.32 -12.72 10.83
N ASN A 89 -14.05 -13.70 9.97
CA ASN A 89 -13.98 -13.52 8.52
C ASN A 89 -13.09 -12.34 8.10
N ALA A 90 -11.88 -12.24 8.66
CA ALA A 90 -10.96 -11.18 8.31
C ALA A 90 -10.27 -11.43 6.96
N ILE A 91 -10.02 -10.37 6.20
CA ILE A 91 -9.11 -10.36 5.06
C ILE A 91 -7.94 -9.43 5.32
N ASN A 92 -6.74 -9.89 4.96
CA ASN A 92 -5.52 -9.10 5.07
C ASN A 92 -5.18 -8.43 3.73
N LEU A 93 -5.34 -7.11 3.69
CA LEU A 93 -4.97 -6.21 2.59
C LEU A 93 -3.73 -5.38 2.95
N GLY A 94 -2.80 -5.99 3.69
CA GLY A 94 -1.48 -5.42 4.00
C GLY A 94 -0.46 -5.72 2.92
N TYR A 95 0.46 -4.77 2.67
CA TYR A 95 1.48 -4.87 1.65
C TYR A 95 2.84 -4.43 2.15
N ASN A 96 3.82 -5.31 2.02
CA ASN A 96 5.18 -5.05 2.47
C ASN A 96 5.80 -3.84 1.76
N GLY A 97 6.28 -2.86 2.55
CA GLY A 97 6.92 -1.65 2.02
C GLY A 97 5.97 -0.59 1.44
N TYR A 98 4.64 -0.82 1.45
CA TYR A 98 3.70 0.10 0.84
C TYR A 98 3.50 1.37 1.68
N ARG A 99 3.17 2.43 0.95
CA ARG A 99 2.87 3.78 1.41
C ARG A 99 1.38 4.06 1.18
N THR A 100 0.88 5.17 1.70
CA THR A 100 -0.54 5.56 1.59
C THR A 100 -1.03 5.61 0.15
N GLU A 101 -0.26 6.21 -0.76
CA GLU A 101 -0.58 6.35 -2.18
C GLU A 101 -0.71 5.01 -2.92
N GLN A 102 0.08 4.01 -2.51
CA GLN A 102 0.03 2.66 -3.09
C GLN A 102 -1.18 1.88 -2.58
N ILE A 103 -1.51 2.02 -1.28
CA ILE A 103 -2.74 1.45 -0.71
C ILE A 103 -3.97 2.09 -1.36
N LEU A 104 -3.99 3.42 -1.55
CA LEU A 104 -5.06 4.10 -2.27
C LEU A 104 -5.29 3.51 -3.67
N TRP A 105 -4.19 3.26 -4.39
CA TRP A 105 -4.29 2.64 -5.70
C TRP A 105 -4.91 1.23 -5.63
N ASN A 106 -4.44 0.37 -4.73
CA ASN A 106 -4.97 -0.97 -4.57
C ASN A 106 -6.48 -0.97 -4.27
N LEU A 107 -6.90 -0.13 -3.31
CA LEU A 107 -8.30 -0.01 -2.92
C LEU A 107 -9.17 0.51 -4.07
N SER A 108 -8.63 1.45 -4.88
CA SER A 108 -9.32 2.00 -6.06
C SER A 108 -9.36 1.03 -7.25
N ASN A 109 -8.54 -0.03 -7.23
CA ASN A 109 -8.41 -0.97 -8.33
C ASN A 109 -8.84 -2.41 -7.95
N GLY A 110 -9.99 -2.53 -7.26
CA GLY A 110 -10.67 -3.79 -7.07
C GLY A 110 -10.66 -4.35 -5.64
N GLU A 111 -9.80 -3.85 -4.74
CA GLU A 111 -9.75 -4.38 -3.37
C GLU A 111 -10.91 -3.90 -2.46
N LEU A 112 -11.80 -3.06 -2.97
CA LEU A 112 -13.06 -2.71 -2.31
C LEU A 112 -14.30 -3.26 -3.04
N GLU A 113 -14.16 -4.18 -4.00
CA GLU A 113 -15.29 -4.72 -4.76
C GLU A 113 -15.90 -5.98 -4.08
N PHE A 114 -16.26 -5.86 -2.80
CA PHE A 114 -16.89 -6.95 -2.04
C PHE A 114 -18.34 -7.18 -2.47
N LYS A 115 -18.74 -8.46 -2.59
CA LYS A 115 -20.16 -8.83 -2.83
C LYS A 115 -21.08 -8.47 -1.67
N GLN A 116 -20.55 -8.46 -0.45
CA GLN A 116 -21.23 -8.08 0.77
C GLN A 116 -20.38 -7.04 1.48
N ALA A 117 -20.99 -5.92 1.85
CA ALA A 117 -20.30 -4.85 2.57
C ALA A 117 -19.66 -5.38 3.86
N PRO A 118 -18.36 -5.15 4.08
CA PRO A 118 -17.71 -5.47 5.34
C PRO A 118 -18.21 -4.56 6.46
N LYS A 119 -18.07 -5.04 7.71
CA LYS A 119 -18.59 -4.32 8.89
C LYS A 119 -17.56 -3.36 9.47
N VAL A 120 -16.28 -3.76 9.43
CA VAL A 120 -15.18 -3.02 10.07
C VAL A 120 -13.96 -2.98 9.16
N ALA A 121 -13.28 -1.85 9.11
CA ALA A 121 -11.94 -1.72 8.55
C ALA A 121 -10.97 -1.26 9.65
N MET A 122 -9.83 -1.91 9.77
CA MET A 122 -8.70 -1.48 10.58
C MET A 122 -7.60 -1.00 9.65
N VAL A 123 -7.15 0.24 9.84
CA VAL A 123 -6.14 0.90 9.00
C VAL A 123 -4.88 1.20 9.81
N LEU A 124 -3.74 0.66 9.39
CA LEU A 124 -2.42 0.95 9.96
C LEU A 124 -1.43 1.18 8.82
N ILE A 125 -1.18 2.43 8.48
CA ILE A 125 -0.37 2.83 7.32
C ILE A 125 0.34 4.16 7.59
N GLY A 126 1.45 4.41 6.90
CA GLY A 126 2.13 5.70 6.89
C GLY A 126 3.58 5.66 7.35
N THR A 127 4.03 4.59 8.03
CA THR A 127 5.41 4.48 8.48
C THR A 127 6.42 4.53 7.32
N ASN A 128 6.09 3.94 6.16
CA ASN A 128 6.96 3.96 4.99
C ASN A 128 6.95 5.31 4.27
N ASN A 129 5.95 6.13 4.47
CA ASN A 129 5.92 7.48 3.90
C ASN A 129 7.02 8.39 4.48
N SER A 130 7.49 8.11 5.69
CA SER A 130 8.58 8.82 6.36
C SER A 130 9.95 8.13 6.21
N ASP A 131 10.06 7.01 5.49
CA ASP A 131 11.30 6.25 5.33
C ASP A 131 12.16 6.82 4.20
N ASP A 132 13.21 7.56 4.56
CA ASP A 132 14.19 8.15 3.63
C ASP A 132 15.25 7.15 3.14
N ARG A 133 15.35 5.98 3.77
CA ARG A 133 16.34 4.95 3.38
C ARG A 133 15.93 4.20 2.13
N ASN A 134 14.63 3.96 1.97
CA ASN A 134 14.09 3.17 0.85
C ASN A 134 13.44 4.00 -0.25
N PHE A 135 13.17 5.30 0.01
CA PHE A 135 12.51 6.19 -0.93
C PHE A 135 13.29 7.49 -1.12
N LYS A 136 13.31 8.02 -2.34
CA LYS A 136 13.94 9.31 -2.64
C LYS A 136 13.24 10.50 -1.96
N LYS A 137 11.91 10.42 -1.85
CA LYS A 137 11.06 11.46 -1.25
C LYS A 137 10.38 10.87 -0.02
N THR A 138 10.55 11.53 1.11
CA THR A 138 9.71 11.31 2.29
C THR A 138 8.55 12.28 2.30
N HIS A 139 7.48 11.91 2.98
CA HIS A 139 6.33 12.79 3.18
C HIS A 139 6.38 13.43 4.57
N TYR A 140 5.95 14.68 4.64
CA TYR A 140 5.73 15.36 5.91
C TYR A 140 4.52 14.78 6.66
N PRO A 141 4.41 14.97 7.97
CA PRO A 141 3.28 14.48 8.77
C PRO A 141 1.91 14.86 8.20
N GLU A 142 1.76 16.07 7.70
CA GLU A 142 0.55 16.58 7.08
C GLU A 142 0.16 15.83 5.79
N GLU A 143 1.15 15.45 5.00
CA GLU A 143 0.93 14.67 3.77
C GLU A 143 0.51 13.24 4.12
N ILE A 144 1.15 12.63 5.13
CA ILE A 144 0.79 11.29 5.63
C ILE A 144 -0.63 11.29 6.20
N TYR A 145 -0.99 12.36 6.93
CA TYR A 145 -2.36 12.57 7.41
C TYR A 145 -3.35 12.63 6.26
N ARG A 146 -3.09 13.47 5.23
CA ARG A 146 -3.97 13.55 4.04
C ARG A 146 -4.10 12.20 3.34
N GLY A 147 -2.99 11.46 3.19
CA GLY A 147 -3.02 10.13 2.59
C GLY A 147 -3.87 9.14 3.38
N THR A 148 -3.71 9.10 4.71
CA THR A 148 -4.54 8.25 5.57
C THR A 148 -6.02 8.67 5.52
N LYS A 149 -6.29 9.97 5.56
CA LYS A 149 -7.66 10.51 5.42
C LYS A 149 -8.27 10.17 4.06
N ALA A 150 -7.50 10.21 2.98
CA ALA A 150 -7.97 9.81 1.66
C ALA A 150 -8.38 8.33 1.61
N ILE A 151 -7.61 7.44 2.27
CA ILE A 151 -7.97 6.02 2.42
C ILE A 151 -9.30 5.89 3.18
N VAL A 152 -9.45 6.55 4.32
CA VAL A 152 -10.68 6.53 5.13
C VAL A 152 -11.87 7.02 4.32
N ASN A 153 -11.72 8.14 3.62
CA ASN A 153 -12.77 8.73 2.79
C ASN A 153 -13.18 7.81 1.63
N LEU A 154 -12.21 7.14 0.99
CA LEU A 154 -12.49 6.17 -0.07
C LEU A 154 -13.32 4.99 0.46
N ILE A 155 -12.93 4.42 1.61
CA ILE A 155 -13.65 3.33 2.25
C ILE A 155 -15.08 3.76 2.64
N LYS A 156 -15.22 4.93 3.27
CA LYS A 156 -16.52 5.49 3.66
C LYS A 156 -17.42 5.82 2.48
N LYS A 157 -16.85 6.33 1.39
CA LYS A 157 -17.59 6.57 0.14
C LYS A 157 -18.14 5.28 -0.45
N THR A 158 -17.36 4.19 -0.37
CA THR A 158 -17.76 2.88 -0.91
C THR A 158 -18.74 2.17 0.02
N TYR A 159 -18.52 2.27 1.34
CA TYR A 159 -19.32 1.62 2.38
C TYR A 159 -19.65 2.62 3.50
N PRO A 160 -20.74 3.41 3.37
CA PRO A 160 -21.05 4.47 4.33
C PRO A 160 -21.22 3.99 5.78
N GLU A 161 -21.75 2.77 5.96
CA GLU A 161 -22.04 2.21 7.30
C GLU A 161 -20.83 1.48 7.93
N ILE A 162 -19.73 1.31 7.23
CA ILE A 162 -18.56 0.61 7.76
C ILE A 162 -17.97 1.38 8.95
N LYS A 163 -17.62 0.67 10.01
CA LYS A 163 -16.87 1.25 11.12
C LYS A 163 -15.37 1.20 10.81
N ILE A 164 -14.67 2.30 11.00
CA ILE A 164 -13.24 2.37 10.71
C ILE A 164 -12.46 2.64 11.99
N LEU A 165 -11.48 1.77 12.25
CA LEU A 165 -10.48 1.94 13.30
C LEU A 165 -9.16 2.32 12.64
N VAL A 166 -8.73 3.55 12.82
CA VAL A 166 -7.39 4.01 12.40
C VAL A 166 -6.44 3.81 13.58
N LEU A 167 -5.43 2.98 13.39
CA LEU A 167 -4.39 2.78 14.40
C LEU A 167 -3.32 3.85 14.25
N ARG A 168 -2.83 4.34 15.39
CA ARG A 168 -1.67 5.21 15.46
C ARG A 168 -0.46 4.52 14.84
N ILE A 169 0.30 5.25 14.02
CA ILE A 169 1.59 4.78 13.51
C ILE A 169 2.51 4.52 14.71
N PHE A 170 3.04 3.30 14.79
CA PHE A 170 3.91 2.91 15.89
C PHE A 170 5.20 3.73 15.88
N PRO A 171 5.75 4.07 17.06
CA PRO A 171 7.07 4.65 17.14
C PRO A 171 8.08 3.77 16.39
N ARG A 172 8.96 4.41 15.66
CA ARG A 172 9.97 3.75 14.86
C ARG A 172 11.30 4.42 15.11
N GLY A 173 12.37 3.66 15.27
CA GLY A 173 13.70 4.10 15.65
C GLY A 173 13.99 3.78 17.11
N GLY A 174 15.27 3.62 17.44
CA GLY A 174 15.79 3.51 18.79
C GLY A 174 16.47 4.80 19.21
N ASP A 175 16.98 4.84 20.44
CA ASP A 175 17.80 5.94 20.99
C ASP A 175 19.21 6.01 20.37
N ASP A 176 19.49 5.19 19.35
CA ASP A 176 20.73 5.23 18.59
C ASP A 176 20.75 6.44 17.65
N GLU A 177 21.91 7.01 17.44
CA GLU A 177 22.16 8.17 16.59
C GLU A 177 21.68 8.00 15.12
N LYS A 178 21.20 6.82 14.76
CA LYS A 178 20.60 6.46 13.47
C LYS A 178 19.08 6.32 13.54
N GLY A 179 18.48 6.77 14.61
CA GLY A 179 17.02 6.77 14.83
C GLY A 179 16.27 7.45 13.69
N ILE A 180 15.08 6.97 13.45
CA ILE A 180 14.22 7.51 12.41
C ILE A 180 13.81 8.93 12.76
N SER A 181 13.89 9.73 11.73
CA SER A 181 13.65 11.16 11.75
C SER A 181 12.40 11.56 12.54
N PRO A 182 12.45 12.68 13.28
CA PRO A 182 11.31 13.28 14.00
C PRO A 182 9.95 13.32 13.29
N PRO A 183 9.85 13.32 11.95
CA PRO A 183 8.56 13.29 11.25
C PRO A 183 7.62 12.16 11.64
N VAL A 184 8.14 10.98 12.00
CA VAL A 184 7.29 9.83 12.37
C VAL A 184 6.51 10.09 13.65
N PHE A 185 7.14 10.70 14.65
CA PHE A 185 6.46 11.05 15.91
C PHE A 185 5.36 12.10 15.68
N LYS A 186 5.68 13.14 14.90
CA LYS A 186 4.69 14.19 14.58
C LYS A 186 3.51 13.67 13.79
N SER A 187 3.74 12.75 12.83
CA SER A 187 2.63 12.15 12.07
C SER A 187 1.74 11.28 12.94
N SER A 188 2.30 10.57 13.93
CA SER A 188 1.51 9.74 14.84
C SER A 188 0.60 10.57 15.76
N GLU A 189 1.03 11.74 16.20
CA GLU A 189 0.19 12.65 16.99
C GLU A 189 -0.98 13.21 16.16
N LYS A 190 -0.75 13.54 14.90
CA LYS A 190 -1.82 14.02 14.01
C LYS A 190 -2.80 12.92 13.60
N CYS A 191 -2.34 11.68 13.44
CA CYS A 191 -3.23 10.54 13.18
C CYS A 191 -4.22 10.28 14.33
N ILE A 192 -3.89 10.66 15.59
CA ILE A 192 -4.84 10.57 16.70
C ILE A 192 -6.05 11.48 16.48
N ASN A 193 -5.84 12.67 15.94
CA ASN A 193 -6.94 13.63 15.71
C ASN A 193 -7.93 13.17 14.65
N ILE A 194 -7.51 12.32 13.68
CA ILE A 194 -8.44 11.74 12.70
C ILE A 194 -9.52 10.88 13.37
N CYS A 195 -9.17 10.16 14.44
CA CYS A 195 -10.09 9.29 15.16
C CYS A 195 -11.12 10.06 15.98
N HIS A 196 -10.88 11.36 16.28
CA HIS A 196 -11.80 12.22 17.04
C HIS A 196 -12.75 13.02 16.15
N GLU A 197 -12.43 13.18 14.87
CA GLU A 197 -13.23 13.98 13.91
C GLU A 197 -14.07 13.11 12.96
N ALA A 198 -13.93 11.78 13.01
CA ALA A 198 -14.64 10.80 12.16
C ALA A 198 -15.71 10.03 12.95
#